data_c255c684416ebbff7541d23ea461ac88
#
_entry.id   c255c684416ebbff7541d23ea461ac88
#
_cell.length_a   1.000
_cell.length_b   1.000
_cell.length_c   1.000
_cell.angle_alpha   90.00
_cell.angle_beta   90.00
_cell.angle_gamma   90.00
#
_symmetry.space_group_name_H-M   'P 1'
#
loop_
_entity.id
_entity.type
_entity.pdbx_description
1 polymer ?
#
loop_
_entity_poly.entity_id
_entity_poly.type
_entity_poly.pdbx_seq_one_letter_code
_entity_poly.pdbx_strand_id
1 'polypeptide(L)'
;MKEYLINCTVQREFHLLAFSISADLQLVLFIGILVMYLLTVLGNLIITGLIYLTPQLHTPMYYFLCNLSVQDIIYVSSVLPKFLSILVTGDARITFPACITQMFFFAFCAVSEFTLLSSMAYDRYVAICIPLHYITIMNKSLCIILFSISWFVGFLNSLSYAVLVSTLSFCNSQDISNFYCDLKTMIALSSDDITYIKMLVYVESIFLGLTPFVLILVSYTCIIATVIKIRSSAGRVKAFSSCSSHLTVVILFYGTSLSSYMVPESQYSPEQDKFLSLLYTAVVPMLNPLVYTLRNKQVLRAMDNILKRYLKF
;
A
#
# COMPACT_ATOMS: atom_id res chain seq x y z
N MET A 1 29.57 29.94 -14.37
CA MET A 1 28.15 29.58 -14.32
C MET A 1 27.82 28.32 -15.13
N LYS A 2 28.25 28.18 -16.40
CA LYS A 2 28.01 26.93 -17.21
C LYS A 2 28.75 25.69 -16.67
N GLU A 3 29.94 25.85 -16.09
CA GLU A 3 30.73 24.73 -15.54
C GLU A 3 30.16 24.17 -14.21
N TYR A 4 29.49 25.05 -13.43
CA TYR A 4 28.78 24.67 -12.22
C TYR A 4 27.50 23.86 -12.52
N LEU A 5 26.81 24.20 -13.61
CA LEU A 5 25.61 23.48 -14.09
C LEU A 5 25.94 22.08 -14.65
N ILE A 6 27.15 21.91 -15.26
CA ILE A 6 27.56 20.60 -15.81
C ILE A 6 27.85 19.58 -14.70
N ASN A 7 28.33 20.01 -13.53
CA ASN A 7 28.56 19.11 -12.38
C ASN A 7 27.27 18.73 -11.62
N CYS A 8 26.21 19.53 -11.72
CA CYS A 8 24.92 19.26 -11.05
C CYS A 8 24.08 18.17 -11.70
N THR A 9 24.21 17.97 -13.02
CA THR A 9 23.35 17.02 -13.77
C THR A 9 23.80 15.56 -13.70
N VAL A 10 24.88 15.24 -12.98
CA VAL A 10 25.50 13.90 -12.95
C VAL A 10 25.57 13.34 -11.53
N GLN A 11 24.58 13.62 -10.67
CA GLN A 11 24.49 12.87 -9.43
C GLN A 11 24.00 11.45 -9.73
N ARG A 12 24.91 10.49 -9.59
CA ARG A 12 24.66 9.08 -9.89
C ARG A 12 24.21 8.26 -8.68
N GLU A 13 24.40 8.79 -7.45
CA GLU A 13 24.16 8.10 -6.20
C GLU A 13 23.57 9.03 -5.13
N PHE A 14 22.70 8.48 -4.29
CA PHE A 14 22.16 9.10 -3.09
C PHE A 14 22.52 8.28 -1.85
N HIS A 15 22.42 8.90 -0.66
CA HIS A 15 22.62 8.26 0.63
C HIS A 15 21.31 8.25 1.41
N LEU A 16 20.82 7.07 1.72
CA LEU A 16 19.61 6.90 2.52
C LEU A 16 19.94 7.03 4.00
N LEU A 17 19.53 8.12 4.63
CA LEU A 17 19.75 8.35 6.07
C LEU A 17 18.68 7.58 6.87
N ALA A 18 18.89 6.27 7.05
CA ALA A 18 18.07 5.42 7.90
C ALA A 18 18.15 5.86 9.39
N PHE A 19 17.71 5.02 10.31
CA PHE A 19 17.71 5.34 11.74
C PHE A 19 19.14 5.39 12.31
N SER A 20 19.44 6.46 13.07
CA SER A 20 20.68 6.58 13.84
C SER A 20 20.53 5.89 15.21
N ILE A 21 20.86 4.61 15.28
CA ILE A 21 20.64 3.75 16.44
C ILE A 21 21.92 2.99 16.81
N SER A 22 22.01 2.52 18.07
CA SER A 22 23.13 1.67 18.53
C SER A 22 23.15 0.32 17.81
N ALA A 23 24.32 -0.33 17.76
CA ALA A 23 24.49 -1.63 17.08
C ALA A 23 23.52 -2.71 17.60
N ASP A 24 23.26 -2.75 18.91
CA ASP A 24 22.31 -3.71 19.50
C ASP A 24 20.90 -3.46 19.03
N LEU A 25 20.47 -2.19 18.95
CA LEU A 25 19.15 -1.81 18.49
C LEU A 25 19.01 -2.05 16.97
N GLN A 26 20.11 -1.90 16.22
CA GLN A 26 20.17 -2.16 14.78
C GLN A 26 19.89 -3.64 14.47
N LEU A 27 20.45 -4.58 15.26
CA LEU A 27 20.17 -6.00 15.12
C LEU A 27 18.70 -6.32 15.43
N VAL A 28 18.13 -5.73 16.49
CA VAL A 28 16.71 -5.91 16.84
C VAL A 28 15.82 -5.40 15.72
N LEU A 29 16.13 -4.21 15.18
CA LEU A 29 15.38 -3.62 14.07
C LEU A 29 15.49 -4.50 12.80
N PHE A 30 16.69 -5.00 12.48
CA PHE A 30 16.90 -5.92 11.36
C PHE A 30 16.03 -7.16 11.46
N ILE A 31 16.04 -7.83 12.62
CA ILE A 31 15.22 -9.03 12.85
C ILE A 31 13.73 -8.70 12.75
N GLY A 32 13.29 -7.59 13.34
CA GLY A 32 11.91 -7.15 13.27
C GLY A 32 11.43 -6.90 11.84
N ILE A 33 12.21 -6.16 11.06
CA ILE A 33 11.91 -5.87 9.64
C ILE A 33 11.94 -7.14 8.79
N LEU A 34 12.90 -8.02 9.00
CA LEU A 34 12.99 -9.30 8.29
C LEU A 34 11.76 -10.17 8.56
N VAL A 35 11.34 -10.27 9.82
CA VAL A 35 10.13 -11.03 10.19
C VAL A 35 8.89 -10.41 9.55
N MET A 36 8.73 -9.08 9.59
CA MET A 36 7.59 -8.40 8.94
C MET A 36 7.59 -8.65 7.42
N TYR A 37 8.74 -8.54 6.77
CA TYR A 37 8.88 -8.82 5.33
C TYR A 37 8.47 -10.26 4.99
N LEU A 38 9.00 -11.24 5.71
CA LEU A 38 8.69 -12.65 5.48
C LEU A 38 7.22 -12.96 5.75
N LEU A 39 6.63 -12.43 6.84
CA LEU A 39 5.21 -12.61 7.14
C LEU A 39 4.32 -12.00 6.06
N THR A 40 4.69 -10.84 5.52
CA THR A 40 3.94 -10.21 4.43
C THR A 40 4.01 -11.05 3.17
N VAL A 41 5.21 -11.42 2.73
CA VAL A 41 5.39 -12.19 1.49
C VAL A 41 4.72 -13.56 1.59
N LEU A 42 5.03 -14.33 2.65
CA LEU A 42 4.49 -15.67 2.82
C LEU A 42 2.97 -15.65 3.06
N GLY A 43 2.47 -14.72 3.87
CA GLY A 43 1.04 -14.57 4.13
C GLY A 43 0.24 -14.27 2.85
N ASN A 44 0.72 -13.33 2.03
CA ASN A 44 0.07 -12.98 0.77
C ASN A 44 0.20 -14.06 -0.30
N LEU A 45 1.33 -14.79 -0.36
CA LEU A 45 1.46 -15.98 -1.21
C LEU A 45 0.49 -17.09 -0.81
N ILE A 46 0.31 -17.33 0.49
CA ILE A 46 -0.66 -18.31 1.01
C ILE A 46 -2.09 -17.90 0.61
N ILE A 47 -2.48 -16.64 0.80
CA ILE A 47 -3.81 -16.15 0.41
C ILE A 47 -4.04 -16.34 -1.10
N THR A 48 -3.10 -15.90 -1.92
CA THR A 48 -3.19 -16.01 -3.38
C THR A 48 -3.31 -17.48 -3.81
N GLY A 49 -2.49 -18.37 -3.24
CA GLY A 49 -2.53 -19.81 -3.48
C GLY A 49 -3.85 -20.44 -3.04
N LEU A 50 -4.37 -20.09 -1.86
CA LEU A 50 -5.66 -20.56 -1.35
C LEU A 50 -6.81 -20.16 -2.27
N ILE A 51 -6.84 -18.90 -2.72
CA ILE A 51 -7.87 -18.39 -3.62
C ILE A 51 -7.81 -19.13 -4.96
N TYR A 52 -6.62 -19.36 -5.49
CA TYR A 52 -6.43 -20.08 -6.75
C TYR A 52 -6.88 -21.54 -6.66
N LEU A 53 -6.51 -22.24 -5.59
CA LEU A 53 -6.76 -23.69 -5.41
C LEU A 53 -8.18 -24.02 -4.93
N THR A 54 -8.94 -23.04 -4.42
CA THR A 54 -10.23 -23.28 -3.76
C THR A 54 -11.39 -22.64 -4.55
N PRO A 55 -12.13 -23.40 -5.39
CA PRO A 55 -13.23 -22.84 -6.19
C PRO A 55 -14.30 -22.08 -5.39
N GLN A 56 -14.52 -22.45 -4.11
CA GLN A 56 -15.47 -21.77 -3.21
C GLN A 56 -15.05 -20.33 -2.89
N LEU A 57 -13.77 -19.98 -3.09
CA LEU A 57 -13.24 -18.62 -2.93
C LEU A 57 -13.25 -17.82 -4.24
N HIS A 58 -13.76 -18.37 -5.36
CA HIS A 58 -13.87 -17.65 -6.63
C HIS A 58 -15.06 -16.69 -6.62
N THR A 59 -15.05 -15.70 -5.74
CA THR A 59 -16.05 -14.62 -5.69
C THR A 59 -15.39 -13.26 -5.88
N PRO A 60 -16.15 -12.20 -6.26
CA PRO A 60 -15.63 -10.87 -6.50
C PRO A 60 -14.66 -10.36 -5.42
N MET A 61 -15.08 -10.46 -4.16
CA MET A 61 -14.26 -10.02 -3.02
C MET A 61 -12.91 -10.72 -2.95
N TYR A 62 -12.82 -12.00 -3.26
CA TYR A 62 -11.54 -12.73 -3.22
C TYR A 62 -10.67 -12.43 -4.43
N TYR A 63 -11.25 -12.05 -5.58
CA TYR A 63 -10.46 -11.55 -6.71
C TYR A 63 -9.79 -10.23 -6.36
N PHE A 64 -10.48 -9.31 -5.67
CA PHE A 64 -9.88 -8.07 -5.18
C PHE A 64 -8.82 -8.36 -4.12
N LEU A 65 -9.08 -9.29 -3.20
CA LEU A 65 -8.11 -9.70 -2.18
C LEU A 65 -6.83 -10.30 -2.80
N CYS A 66 -6.96 -11.10 -3.85
CA CYS A 66 -5.81 -11.63 -4.59
C CYS A 66 -4.97 -10.50 -5.21
N ASN A 67 -5.61 -9.49 -5.80
CA ASN A 67 -4.93 -8.32 -6.34
C ASN A 67 -4.23 -7.52 -5.24
N LEU A 68 -4.88 -7.28 -4.09
CA LEU A 68 -4.28 -6.62 -2.93
C LEU A 68 -3.05 -7.39 -2.44
N SER A 69 -3.15 -8.73 -2.34
CA SER A 69 -2.03 -9.59 -1.92
C SER A 69 -0.82 -9.48 -2.87
N VAL A 70 -1.05 -9.41 -4.17
CA VAL A 70 0.04 -9.20 -5.15
C VAL A 70 0.65 -7.81 -4.99
N GLN A 71 -0.17 -6.79 -4.79
CA GLN A 71 0.31 -5.41 -4.54
C GLN A 71 1.15 -5.33 -3.27
N ASP A 72 0.70 -5.93 -2.16
CA ASP A 72 1.45 -5.98 -0.91
C ASP A 72 2.85 -6.58 -1.08
N ILE A 73 2.97 -7.68 -1.84
CA ILE A 73 4.27 -8.32 -2.12
C ILE A 73 5.18 -7.37 -2.91
N ILE A 74 4.67 -6.73 -3.97
CA ILE A 74 5.45 -5.78 -4.78
C ILE A 74 5.87 -4.59 -3.92
N TYR A 75 4.94 -4.05 -3.14
CA TYR A 75 5.12 -2.89 -2.28
C TYR A 75 6.26 -3.09 -1.27
N VAL A 76 6.19 -4.14 -0.44
CA VAL A 76 7.24 -4.40 0.55
C VAL A 76 8.57 -4.80 -0.10
N SER A 77 8.53 -5.49 -1.23
CA SER A 77 9.75 -5.92 -1.96
C SER A 77 10.44 -4.76 -2.68
N SER A 78 9.76 -3.65 -2.92
CA SER A 78 10.39 -2.45 -3.47
C SER A 78 11.20 -1.68 -2.42
N VAL A 79 10.82 -1.74 -1.13
CA VAL A 79 11.41 -0.91 -0.06
C VAL A 79 12.28 -1.72 0.90
N LEU A 80 11.73 -2.79 1.51
CA LEU A 80 12.35 -3.45 2.65
C LEU A 80 13.68 -4.17 2.35
N PRO A 81 13.93 -4.78 1.18
CA PRO A 81 15.22 -5.43 0.91
C PRO A 81 16.40 -4.46 0.95
N LYS A 82 16.25 -3.23 0.41
CA LYS A 82 17.32 -2.21 0.50
C LYS A 82 17.51 -1.75 1.94
N PHE A 83 16.43 -1.56 2.68
CA PHE A 83 16.52 -1.19 4.10
C PHE A 83 17.20 -2.28 4.94
N LEU A 84 16.86 -3.56 4.73
CA LEU A 84 17.55 -4.68 5.37
C LEU A 84 19.05 -4.73 5.01
N SER A 85 19.39 -4.46 3.74
CA SER A 85 20.79 -4.37 3.31
C SER A 85 21.53 -3.28 4.07
N ILE A 86 20.95 -2.06 4.21
CA ILE A 86 21.56 -0.98 4.98
C ILE A 86 21.81 -1.39 6.44
N LEU A 87 20.85 -2.06 7.07
CA LEU A 87 20.97 -2.51 8.46
C LEU A 87 22.07 -3.57 8.65
N VAL A 88 22.42 -4.36 7.63
CA VAL A 88 23.47 -5.40 7.74
C VAL A 88 24.82 -4.87 7.31
N THR A 89 24.88 -4.16 6.20
CA THR A 89 26.17 -3.77 5.57
C THR A 89 26.62 -2.37 5.98
N GLY A 90 25.71 -1.52 6.47
CA GLY A 90 25.97 -0.09 6.66
C GLY A 90 26.04 0.70 5.36
N ASP A 91 25.92 0.06 4.17
CA ASP A 91 25.98 0.74 2.88
C ASP A 91 24.64 1.37 2.51
N ALA A 92 24.54 2.65 2.80
CA ALA A 92 23.35 3.47 2.57
C ALA A 92 23.24 4.02 1.13
N ARG A 93 24.19 3.73 0.24
CA ARG A 93 24.21 4.25 -1.13
C ARG A 93 23.14 3.59 -1.98
N ILE A 94 22.46 4.38 -2.79
CA ILE A 94 21.52 3.93 -3.81
C ILE A 94 21.77 4.72 -5.09
N THR A 95 21.82 4.03 -6.23
CA THR A 95 21.99 4.71 -7.52
C THR A 95 20.70 5.42 -7.91
N PHE A 96 20.81 6.53 -8.68
CA PHE A 96 19.67 7.28 -9.16
C PHE A 96 18.59 6.40 -9.87
N PRO A 97 18.95 5.52 -10.83
CA PRO A 97 17.96 4.63 -11.44
C PRO A 97 17.28 3.69 -10.45
N ALA A 98 18.01 3.16 -9.47
CA ALA A 98 17.44 2.29 -8.44
C ALA A 98 16.48 3.06 -7.53
N CYS A 99 16.80 4.31 -7.18
CA CYS A 99 15.95 5.21 -6.41
C CYS A 99 14.64 5.51 -7.16
N ILE A 100 14.71 5.88 -8.45
CA ILE A 100 13.53 6.12 -9.30
C ILE A 100 12.69 4.83 -9.44
N THR A 101 13.32 3.68 -9.62
CA THR A 101 12.61 2.39 -9.71
C THR A 101 11.89 2.05 -8.40
N GLN A 102 12.54 2.27 -7.26
CA GLN A 102 11.94 2.06 -5.94
C GLN A 102 10.73 2.98 -5.73
N MET A 103 10.89 4.27 -6.01
CA MET A 103 9.82 5.26 -5.94
C MET A 103 8.65 4.92 -6.87
N PHE A 104 8.93 4.46 -8.09
CA PHE A 104 7.92 4.04 -9.06
C PHE A 104 7.06 2.90 -8.51
N PHE A 105 7.67 1.78 -8.11
CA PHE A 105 6.91 0.62 -7.61
C PHE A 105 6.18 0.91 -6.32
N PHE A 106 6.79 1.69 -5.43
CA PHE A 106 6.16 2.16 -4.21
C PHE A 106 4.89 2.97 -4.50
N ALA A 107 4.98 4.04 -5.30
CA ALA A 107 3.87 4.89 -5.65
C ALA A 107 2.80 4.15 -6.46
N PHE A 108 3.22 3.26 -7.37
CA PHE A 108 2.33 2.41 -8.16
C PHE A 108 1.40 1.56 -7.29
N CYS A 109 1.96 0.86 -6.31
CA CYS A 109 1.15 0.05 -5.41
C CYS A 109 0.27 0.92 -4.50
N ALA A 110 0.81 2.00 -3.93
CA ALA A 110 0.06 2.88 -3.04
C ALA A 110 -1.17 3.50 -3.73
N VAL A 111 -1.01 4.04 -4.94
CA VAL A 111 -2.13 4.63 -5.70
C VAL A 111 -3.13 3.58 -6.16
N SER A 112 -2.65 2.42 -6.62
CA SER A 112 -3.52 1.31 -7.00
C SER A 112 -4.36 0.81 -5.81
N GLU A 113 -3.81 0.81 -4.59
CA GLU A 113 -4.49 0.36 -3.38
C GLU A 113 -5.65 1.29 -3.01
N PHE A 114 -5.52 2.63 -3.13
CA PHE A 114 -6.64 3.56 -2.90
C PHE A 114 -7.87 3.21 -3.75
N THR A 115 -7.68 2.97 -5.03
CA THR A 115 -8.76 2.64 -5.98
C THR A 115 -9.28 1.22 -5.78
N LEU A 116 -8.42 0.27 -5.43
CA LEU A 116 -8.79 -1.10 -5.15
C LEU A 116 -9.67 -1.20 -3.89
N LEU A 117 -9.29 -0.52 -2.81
CA LEU A 117 -10.08 -0.47 -1.58
C LEU A 117 -11.46 0.16 -1.81
N SER A 118 -11.58 1.19 -2.66
CA SER A 118 -12.89 1.74 -3.01
C SER A 118 -13.75 0.75 -3.81
N SER A 119 -13.15 -0.03 -4.69
CA SER A 119 -13.83 -1.12 -5.44
C SER A 119 -14.31 -2.23 -4.49
N MET A 120 -13.53 -2.57 -3.48
CA MET A 120 -13.92 -3.52 -2.43
C MET A 120 -15.05 -2.97 -1.56
N ALA A 121 -15.08 -1.67 -1.26
CA ALA A 121 -16.20 -1.04 -0.56
C ALA A 121 -17.49 -1.09 -1.39
N TYR A 122 -17.40 -0.85 -2.70
CA TYR A 122 -18.52 -1.01 -3.63
C TYR A 122 -19.03 -2.45 -3.67
N ASP A 123 -18.15 -3.46 -3.71
CA ASP A 123 -18.53 -4.88 -3.62
C ASP A 123 -19.32 -5.16 -2.34
N ARG A 124 -18.85 -4.67 -1.19
CA ARG A 124 -19.57 -4.82 0.08
C ARG A 124 -20.92 -4.12 0.09
N TYR A 125 -21.01 -2.92 -0.47
CA TYR A 125 -22.26 -2.19 -0.63
C TYR A 125 -23.27 -3.02 -1.45
N VAL A 126 -22.90 -3.51 -2.61
CA VAL A 126 -23.82 -4.32 -3.46
C VAL A 126 -24.23 -5.61 -2.75
N ALA A 127 -23.30 -6.29 -2.07
CA ALA A 127 -23.58 -7.54 -1.38
C ALA A 127 -24.57 -7.40 -0.21
N ILE A 128 -24.59 -6.24 0.46
CA ILE A 128 -25.41 -6.01 1.66
C ILE A 128 -26.67 -5.23 1.35
N CYS A 129 -26.57 -4.19 0.52
CA CYS A 129 -27.69 -3.28 0.24
C CYS A 129 -28.55 -3.77 -0.94
N ILE A 130 -27.99 -4.53 -1.89
CA ILE A 130 -28.67 -4.97 -3.12
C ILE A 130 -28.45 -6.48 -3.34
N PRO A 131 -28.69 -7.35 -2.35
CA PRO A 131 -28.25 -8.76 -2.39
C PRO A 131 -28.88 -9.57 -3.54
N LEU A 132 -30.12 -9.25 -3.95
CA LEU A 132 -30.81 -9.95 -5.04
C LEU A 132 -30.17 -9.73 -6.40
N HIS A 133 -29.46 -8.63 -6.59
CA HIS A 133 -28.79 -8.30 -7.86
C HIS A 133 -27.26 -8.46 -7.78
N TYR A 134 -26.73 -9.00 -6.68
CA TYR A 134 -25.30 -9.09 -6.46
C TYR A 134 -24.56 -9.81 -7.59
N ILE A 135 -25.04 -11.00 -7.99
CA ILE A 135 -24.40 -11.81 -9.05
C ILE A 135 -24.45 -11.09 -10.41
N THR A 136 -25.54 -10.35 -10.68
CA THR A 136 -25.71 -9.63 -11.95
C THR A 136 -24.82 -8.40 -12.01
N ILE A 137 -24.73 -7.62 -10.91
CA ILE A 137 -23.93 -6.41 -10.82
C ILE A 137 -22.45 -6.75 -10.70
N MET A 138 -22.08 -7.55 -9.70
CA MET A 138 -20.68 -7.93 -9.43
C MET A 138 -20.28 -9.16 -10.25
N ASN A 139 -20.47 -9.07 -11.57
CA ASN A 139 -20.06 -10.12 -12.48
C ASN A 139 -18.52 -10.06 -12.74
N LYS A 140 -17.99 -11.15 -13.32
CA LYS A 140 -16.55 -11.28 -13.58
C LYS A 140 -15.98 -10.15 -14.43
N SER A 141 -16.74 -9.67 -15.43
CA SER A 141 -16.31 -8.58 -16.32
C SER A 141 -16.13 -7.28 -15.54
N LEU A 142 -17.09 -6.92 -14.67
CA LEU A 142 -16.96 -5.70 -13.84
C LEU A 142 -15.77 -5.80 -12.89
N CYS A 143 -15.54 -6.97 -12.27
CA CYS A 143 -14.37 -7.16 -11.41
C CYS A 143 -13.07 -6.94 -12.20
N ILE A 144 -12.95 -7.52 -13.39
CA ILE A 144 -11.79 -7.33 -14.28
C ILE A 144 -11.60 -5.85 -14.62
N ILE A 145 -12.65 -5.15 -14.96
CA ILE A 145 -12.60 -3.72 -15.27
C ILE A 145 -12.11 -2.91 -14.06
N LEU A 146 -12.69 -3.14 -12.88
CA LEU A 146 -12.36 -2.39 -11.67
C LEU A 146 -10.90 -2.56 -11.25
N PHE A 147 -10.38 -3.79 -11.20
CA PHE A 147 -8.97 -3.96 -10.86
C PHE A 147 -8.02 -3.50 -11.97
N SER A 148 -8.40 -3.66 -13.27
CA SER A 148 -7.59 -3.13 -14.38
C SER A 148 -7.48 -1.61 -14.34
N ILE A 149 -8.56 -0.91 -14.01
CA ILE A 149 -8.56 0.55 -13.82
C ILE A 149 -7.63 0.90 -12.64
N SER A 150 -7.71 0.18 -11.52
CA SER A 150 -6.86 0.43 -10.36
C SER A 150 -5.36 0.33 -10.71
N TRP A 151 -4.96 -0.74 -11.40
CA TRP A 151 -3.59 -0.93 -11.84
C TRP A 151 -3.15 0.12 -12.88
N PHE A 152 -4.02 0.44 -13.83
CA PHE A 152 -3.72 1.40 -14.89
C PHE A 152 -3.54 2.82 -14.34
N VAL A 153 -4.41 3.25 -13.43
CA VAL A 153 -4.31 4.56 -12.77
C VAL A 153 -3.03 4.65 -11.95
N GLY A 154 -2.71 3.63 -11.14
CA GLY A 154 -1.46 3.57 -10.39
C GLY A 154 -0.23 3.62 -11.29
N PHE A 155 -0.23 2.88 -12.40
CA PHE A 155 0.86 2.86 -13.37
C PHE A 155 1.10 4.24 -14.00
N LEU A 156 0.05 4.87 -14.52
CA LEU A 156 0.16 6.18 -15.17
C LEU A 156 0.65 7.26 -14.20
N ASN A 157 0.09 7.28 -12.97
CA ASN A 157 0.51 8.22 -11.94
C ASN A 157 1.99 8.04 -11.58
N SER A 158 2.42 6.81 -11.33
CA SER A 158 3.82 6.53 -10.97
C SER A 158 4.79 6.79 -12.10
N LEU A 159 4.39 6.53 -13.34
CA LEU A 159 5.19 6.85 -14.53
C LEU A 159 5.36 8.37 -14.68
N SER A 160 4.30 9.14 -14.47
CA SER A 160 4.36 10.61 -14.55
C SER A 160 5.36 11.17 -13.52
N TYR A 161 5.33 10.68 -12.27
CA TYR A 161 6.29 11.09 -11.25
C TYR A 161 7.71 10.61 -11.51
N ALA A 162 7.90 9.39 -12.01
CA ALA A 162 9.22 8.90 -12.37
C ALA A 162 9.85 9.78 -13.47
N VAL A 163 9.08 10.16 -14.48
CA VAL A 163 9.53 11.07 -15.53
C VAL A 163 9.83 12.46 -14.97
N LEU A 164 8.91 13.03 -14.19
CA LEU A 164 9.09 14.36 -13.59
C LEU A 164 10.35 14.43 -12.71
N VAL A 165 10.52 13.48 -11.79
CA VAL A 165 11.70 13.45 -10.91
C VAL A 165 12.98 13.21 -11.68
N SER A 166 12.92 12.45 -12.79
CA SER A 166 14.09 12.23 -13.65
C SER A 166 14.56 13.49 -14.38
N THR A 167 13.73 14.52 -14.48
CA THR A 167 14.11 15.82 -15.08
C THR A 167 14.64 16.82 -14.06
N LEU A 168 14.55 16.53 -12.76
CA LEU A 168 15.00 17.42 -11.70
C LEU A 168 16.51 17.40 -11.51
N SER A 169 17.05 18.55 -11.08
CA SER A 169 18.46 18.75 -10.74
C SER A 169 18.66 18.58 -9.22
N PHE A 170 19.68 17.82 -8.83
CA PHE A 170 20.02 17.55 -7.43
C PHE A 170 21.43 18.05 -7.13
N CYS A 171 21.58 19.36 -6.87
CA CYS A 171 22.88 20.01 -6.74
C CYS A 171 23.35 20.24 -5.30
N ASN A 172 22.40 20.30 -4.35
CA ASN A 172 22.71 20.81 -3.01
C ASN A 172 23.05 19.69 -2.01
N SER A 173 22.43 18.54 -2.11
CA SER A 173 22.67 17.41 -1.21
C SER A 173 22.40 16.08 -1.93
N GLN A 174 23.05 15.02 -1.44
CA GLN A 174 22.82 13.64 -1.85
C GLN A 174 22.12 12.83 -0.76
N ASP A 175 21.85 13.44 0.39
CA ASP A 175 21.36 12.78 1.58
C ASP A 175 19.83 12.82 1.61
N ILE A 176 19.22 11.66 1.43
CA ILE A 176 17.78 11.45 1.57
C ILE A 176 17.47 11.15 3.04
N SER A 177 16.71 12.03 3.70
CA SER A 177 16.36 11.91 5.13
C SER A 177 15.34 10.81 5.41
N ASN A 178 15.42 9.67 4.70
CA ASN A 178 14.57 8.50 4.86
C ASN A 178 15.35 7.22 4.56
N PHE A 179 14.79 6.04 4.87
CA PHE A 179 15.38 4.73 4.58
C PHE A 179 15.01 4.19 3.19
N TYR A 180 14.25 4.94 2.41
CA TYR A 180 13.86 4.64 1.02
C TYR A 180 13.61 5.92 0.23
N CYS A 181 13.56 5.80 -1.10
CA CYS A 181 13.26 6.90 -2.00
C CYS A 181 11.74 7.07 -2.12
N ASP A 182 11.24 8.23 -1.71
CA ASP A 182 9.86 8.62 -1.93
C ASP A 182 9.74 9.96 -2.67
N LEU A 183 8.57 10.23 -3.21
CA LEU A 183 8.34 11.44 -4.01
C LEU A 183 8.56 12.72 -3.19
N LYS A 184 8.11 12.75 -1.93
CA LYS A 184 8.19 13.92 -1.04
C LYS A 184 9.65 14.30 -0.79
N THR A 185 10.48 13.32 -0.40
CA THR A 185 11.90 13.55 -0.12
C THR A 185 12.68 13.91 -1.39
N MET A 186 12.38 13.29 -2.54
CA MET A 186 13.03 13.61 -3.81
C MET A 186 12.70 15.04 -4.28
N ILE A 187 11.44 15.46 -4.16
CA ILE A 187 11.05 16.84 -4.49
C ILE A 187 11.74 17.85 -3.54
N ALA A 188 11.80 17.55 -2.23
CA ALA A 188 12.44 18.43 -1.25
C ALA A 188 13.96 18.58 -1.48
N LEU A 189 14.60 17.55 -2.04
CA LEU A 189 16.04 17.53 -2.34
C LEU A 189 16.39 18.30 -3.62
N SER A 190 15.42 18.54 -4.51
CA SER A 190 15.62 19.22 -5.78
C SER A 190 16.08 20.66 -5.59
N SER A 191 16.98 21.08 -6.49
CA SER A 191 17.48 22.48 -6.58
C SER A 191 16.65 23.35 -7.53
N ASP A 192 15.69 22.75 -8.24
CA ASP A 192 14.81 23.43 -9.18
C ASP A 192 13.60 24.08 -8.50
N ASP A 193 12.88 24.93 -9.23
CA ASP A 193 11.58 25.43 -8.76
C ASP A 193 10.53 24.29 -8.82
N ILE A 194 10.15 23.82 -7.66
CA ILE A 194 9.23 22.70 -7.46
C ILE A 194 7.76 23.12 -7.28
N THR A 195 7.44 24.40 -7.45
CA THR A 195 6.08 24.94 -7.20
C THR A 195 5.03 24.23 -8.06
N TYR A 196 5.32 24.04 -9.35
CA TYR A 196 4.43 23.31 -10.26
C TYR A 196 4.22 21.85 -9.84
N ILE A 197 5.30 21.16 -9.44
CA ILE A 197 5.24 19.75 -9.04
C ILE A 197 4.44 19.59 -7.75
N LYS A 198 4.66 20.47 -6.76
CA LYS A 198 3.86 20.49 -5.51
C LYS A 198 2.38 20.70 -5.80
N MET A 199 2.05 21.61 -6.72
CA MET A 199 0.66 21.85 -7.11
C MET A 199 0.04 20.63 -7.80
N LEU A 200 0.78 19.95 -8.68
CA LEU A 200 0.34 18.72 -9.34
C LEU A 200 0.07 17.61 -8.30
N VAL A 201 1.02 17.36 -7.39
CA VAL A 201 0.87 16.38 -6.30
C VAL A 201 -0.36 16.69 -5.44
N TYR A 202 -0.58 17.97 -5.13
CA TYR A 202 -1.76 18.39 -4.34
C TYR A 202 -3.07 18.08 -5.08
N VAL A 203 -3.16 18.45 -6.36
CA VAL A 203 -4.35 18.20 -7.19
C VAL A 203 -4.60 16.69 -7.33
N GLU A 204 -3.57 15.90 -7.61
CA GLU A 204 -3.69 14.44 -7.73
C GLU A 204 -4.09 13.79 -6.41
N SER A 205 -3.59 14.26 -5.26
CA SER A 205 -3.97 13.76 -3.94
C SER A 205 -5.47 13.93 -3.67
N ILE A 206 -6.09 15.00 -4.18
CA ILE A 206 -7.54 15.18 -4.11
C ILE A 206 -8.26 14.13 -4.97
N PHE A 207 -7.84 13.94 -6.20
CA PHE A 207 -8.52 13.02 -7.12
C PHE A 207 -8.25 11.56 -6.80
N LEU A 208 -7.01 11.18 -6.49
CA LEU A 208 -6.60 9.79 -6.30
C LEU A 208 -6.64 9.33 -4.84
N GLY A 209 -6.62 10.25 -3.88
CA GLY A 209 -6.72 9.95 -2.45
C GLY A 209 -8.11 10.24 -1.88
N LEU A 210 -8.58 11.49 -1.98
CA LEU A 210 -9.82 11.91 -1.35
C LEU A 210 -11.07 11.34 -2.04
N THR A 211 -11.11 11.28 -3.38
CA THR A 211 -12.28 10.74 -4.11
C THR A 211 -12.56 9.27 -3.76
N PRO A 212 -11.58 8.33 -3.82
CA PRO A 212 -11.81 6.97 -3.36
C PRO A 212 -12.23 6.89 -1.89
N PHE A 213 -11.68 7.73 -1.03
CA PHE A 213 -12.10 7.81 0.39
C PHE A 213 -13.56 8.20 0.55
N VAL A 214 -14.03 9.21 -0.16
CA VAL A 214 -15.44 9.63 -0.15
C VAL A 214 -16.35 8.48 -0.66
N LEU A 215 -15.96 7.78 -1.71
CA LEU A 215 -16.71 6.61 -2.21
C LEU A 215 -16.81 5.50 -1.15
N ILE A 216 -15.74 5.25 -0.40
CA ILE A 216 -15.76 4.30 0.73
C ILE A 216 -16.71 4.79 1.80
N LEU A 217 -16.65 6.05 2.21
CA LEU A 217 -17.54 6.62 3.23
C LEU A 217 -19.01 6.52 2.83
N VAL A 218 -19.36 6.87 1.59
CA VAL A 218 -20.72 6.75 1.07
C VAL A 218 -21.18 5.29 1.09
N SER A 219 -20.35 4.35 0.61
CA SER A 219 -20.66 2.91 0.63
C SER A 219 -20.94 2.42 2.05
N TYR A 220 -20.08 2.76 3.00
CA TYR A 220 -20.26 2.34 4.40
C TYR A 220 -21.43 3.04 5.10
N THR A 221 -21.73 4.28 4.78
CA THR A 221 -22.93 4.96 5.28
C THR A 221 -24.20 4.22 4.84
N CYS A 222 -24.29 3.84 3.57
CA CYS A 222 -25.40 3.04 3.05
C CYS A 222 -25.48 1.64 3.69
N ILE A 223 -24.32 0.98 3.88
CA ILE A 223 -24.24 -0.33 4.55
C ILE A 223 -24.78 -0.22 5.98
N ILE A 224 -24.32 0.77 6.76
CA ILE A 224 -24.76 0.97 8.14
C ILE A 224 -26.28 1.24 8.19
N ALA A 225 -26.78 2.13 7.33
CA ALA A 225 -28.20 2.45 7.24
C ALA A 225 -29.07 1.20 6.92
N THR A 226 -28.54 0.28 6.10
CA THR A 226 -29.21 -0.97 5.74
C THR A 226 -29.14 -1.97 6.90
N VAL A 227 -27.97 -2.13 7.53
CA VAL A 227 -27.76 -3.09 8.62
C VAL A 227 -28.61 -2.75 9.85
N ILE A 228 -28.81 -1.47 10.17
CA ILE A 228 -29.68 -1.05 11.28
C ILE A 228 -31.13 -1.49 11.06
N LYS A 229 -31.59 -1.56 9.81
CA LYS A 229 -32.96 -2.02 9.45
C LYS A 229 -33.16 -3.53 9.55
N ILE A 230 -32.08 -4.32 9.66
CA ILE A 230 -32.17 -5.79 9.81
C ILE A 230 -32.75 -6.09 11.20
N ARG A 231 -33.91 -6.76 11.25
CA ARG A 231 -34.60 -7.12 12.50
C ARG A 231 -33.85 -8.14 13.35
N SER A 232 -33.18 -9.10 12.70
CA SER A 232 -32.45 -10.18 13.38
C SER A 232 -31.09 -9.70 13.90
N SER A 233 -30.83 -9.87 15.19
CA SER A 233 -29.51 -9.60 15.81
C SER A 233 -28.41 -10.42 15.17
N ALA A 234 -28.66 -11.72 14.90
CA ALA A 234 -27.71 -12.60 14.22
C ALA A 234 -27.40 -12.12 12.80
N GLY A 235 -28.40 -11.62 12.06
CA GLY A 235 -28.22 -11.03 10.73
C GLY A 235 -27.34 -9.78 10.76
N ARG A 236 -27.54 -8.88 11.73
CA ARG A 236 -26.70 -7.69 11.92
C ARG A 236 -25.25 -8.06 12.18
N VAL A 237 -25.00 -8.97 13.13
CA VAL A 237 -23.64 -9.43 13.45
C VAL A 237 -22.96 -10.06 12.24
N LYS A 238 -23.68 -10.85 11.44
CA LYS A 238 -23.16 -11.47 10.21
C LYS A 238 -22.76 -10.41 9.18
N ALA A 239 -23.59 -9.38 8.97
CA ALA A 239 -23.30 -8.29 8.04
C ALA A 239 -22.08 -7.47 8.50
N PHE A 240 -22.00 -7.09 9.78
CA PHE A 240 -20.82 -6.40 10.33
C PHE A 240 -19.55 -7.23 10.23
N SER A 241 -19.60 -8.51 10.56
CA SER A 241 -18.46 -9.40 10.45
C SER A 241 -17.93 -9.54 9.01
N SER A 242 -18.82 -9.44 8.01
CA SER A 242 -18.44 -9.47 6.60
C SER A 242 -17.67 -8.23 6.15
N CYS A 243 -17.88 -7.08 6.81
CA CYS A 243 -17.25 -5.80 6.48
C CYS A 243 -16.03 -5.46 7.34
N SER A 244 -15.92 -6.09 8.52
CA SER A 244 -14.96 -5.66 9.55
C SER A 244 -13.49 -5.76 9.09
N SER A 245 -13.14 -6.79 8.35
CA SER A 245 -11.78 -6.95 7.81
C SER A 245 -11.44 -5.83 6.85
N HIS A 246 -12.31 -5.54 5.87
CA HIS A 246 -12.09 -4.45 4.92
C HIS A 246 -12.03 -3.08 5.62
N LEU A 247 -12.95 -2.81 6.54
CA LEU A 247 -12.95 -1.55 7.29
C LEU A 247 -11.69 -1.38 8.13
N THR A 248 -11.17 -2.45 8.74
CA THR A 248 -9.90 -2.41 9.48
C THR A 248 -8.75 -2.01 8.56
N VAL A 249 -8.64 -2.63 7.38
CA VAL A 249 -7.59 -2.28 6.40
C VAL A 249 -7.73 -0.85 5.92
N VAL A 250 -8.95 -0.39 5.60
CA VAL A 250 -9.21 1.01 5.20
C VAL A 250 -8.75 1.99 6.28
N ILE A 251 -9.09 1.74 7.56
CA ILE A 251 -8.69 2.60 8.68
C ILE A 251 -7.17 2.64 8.83
N LEU A 252 -6.51 1.49 8.75
CA LEU A 252 -5.05 1.42 8.87
C LEU A 252 -4.38 2.14 7.69
N PHE A 253 -4.79 1.85 6.46
CA PHE A 253 -4.19 2.42 5.27
C PHE A 253 -4.40 3.93 5.16
N TYR A 254 -5.65 4.40 5.26
CA TYR A 254 -5.94 5.84 5.21
C TYR A 254 -5.42 6.57 6.45
N GLY A 255 -5.50 5.98 7.64
CA GLY A 255 -4.99 6.58 8.87
C GLY A 255 -3.49 6.85 8.81
N THR A 256 -2.70 5.87 8.36
CA THR A 256 -1.24 6.05 8.21
C THR A 256 -0.90 6.98 7.05
N SER A 257 -1.58 6.88 5.92
CA SER A 257 -1.37 7.77 4.77
C SER A 257 -1.68 9.23 5.10
N LEU A 258 -2.82 9.50 5.72
CA LEU A 258 -3.19 10.86 6.15
C LEU A 258 -2.21 11.43 7.17
N SER A 259 -1.75 10.62 8.13
CA SER A 259 -0.75 11.05 9.11
C SER A 259 0.57 11.47 8.44
N SER A 260 0.98 10.79 7.37
CA SER A 260 2.23 11.10 6.66
C SER A 260 2.15 12.31 5.74
N TYR A 261 0.98 12.58 5.13
CA TYR A 261 0.84 13.60 4.09
C TYR A 261 0.13 14.88 4.56
N MET A 262 -0.69 14.84 5.61
CA MET A 262 -1.47 16.00 6.07
C MET A 262 -0.79 16.84 7.15
N VAL A 263 0.24 16.31 7.82
CA VAL A 263 0.95 17.10 8.84
C VAL A 263 2.09 17.88 8.18
N PRO A 264 2.15 19.21 8.43
CA PRO A 264 3.22 20.05 7.89
C PRO A 264 4.60 19.56 8.35
N GLU A 265 5.59 19.59 7.44
CA GLU A 265 6.99 19.19 7.71
C GLU A 265 7.60 19.91 8.90
N SER A 266 7.13 21.14 9.19
CA SER A 266 7.59 21.94 10.33
C SER A 266 7.21 21.39 11.71
N GLN A 267 6.32 20.39 11.78
CA GLN A 267 5.82 19.82 13.04
C GLN A 267 6.40 18.45 13.37
N TYR A 268 7.09 17.78 12.43
CA TYR A 268 7.72 16.49 12.67
C TYR A 268 9.24 16.61 12.79
N SER A 269 9.80 15.83 13.72
CA SER A 269 11.22 15.52 13.65
C SER A 269 11.48 14.50 12.51
N PRO A 270 12.67 14.50 11.88
CA PRO A 270 13.03 13.51 10.86
C PRO A 270 12.84 12.06 11.30
N GLU A 271 13.05 11.78 12.58
CA GLU A 271 12.87 10.45 13.15
C GLU A 271 11.39 10.03 13.25
N GLN A 272 10.48 10.97 13.54
CA GLN A 272 9.04 10.71 13.55
C GLN A 272 8.52 10.40 12.15
N ASP A 273 9.03 11.11 11.13
CA ASP A 273 8.65 10.87 9.73
C ASP A 273 9.10 9.47 9.26
N LYS A 274 10.33 9.05 9.62
CA LYS A 274 10.83 7.68 9.37
C LYS A 274 9.98 6.62 10.07
N PHE A 275 9.55 6.88 11.30
CA PHE A 275 8.71 5.94 12.05
C PHE A 275 7.33 5.78 11.42
N LEU A 276 6.69 6.89 11.03
CA LEU A 276 5.43 6.86 10.27
C LEU A 276 5.61 6.13 8.93
N SER A 277 6.72 6.40 8.24
CA SER A 277 7.09 5.70 7.00
C SER A 277 7.16 4.19 7.20
N LEU A 278 7.74 3.72 8.31
CA LEU A 278 7.83 2.31 8.65
C LEU A 278 6.44 1.69 8.90
N LEU A 279 5.52 2.44 9.52
CA LEU A 279 4.17 1.94 9.74
C LEU A 279 3.45 1.61 8.43
N TYR A 280 3.47 2.50 7.45
CA TYR A 280 2.75 2.23 6.20
C TYR A 280 3.54 1.37 5.20
N THR A 281 4.88 1.35 5.25
CA THR A 281 5.69 0.54 4.33
C THR A 281 5.85 -0.93 4.77
N ALA A 282 5.78 -1.22 6.07
CA ALA A 282 6.02 -2.57 6.60
C ALA A 282 4.83 -3.11 7.41
N VAL A 283 4.28 -2.31 8.35
CA VAL A 283 3.27 -2.80 9.30
C VAL A 283 1.92 -3.00 8.62
N VAL A 284 1.44 -2.02 7.84
CA VAL A 284 0.13 -2.11 7.18
C VAL A 284 0.08 -3.29 6.20
N PRO A 285 1.03 -3.48 5.26
CA PRO A 285 1.04 -4.64 4.37
C PRO A 285 1.16 -5.99 5.09
N MET A 286 1.86 -6.03 6.24
CA MET A 286 1.93 -7.23 7.08
C MET A 286 0.58 -7.56 7.73
N LEU A 287 -0.19 -6.55 8.12
CA LEU A 287 -1.49 -6.75 8.76
C LEU A 287 -2.58 -7.19 7.76
N ASN A 288 -2.49 -6.80 6.49
CA ASN A 288 -3.47 -7.16 5.47
C ASN A 288 -3.75 -8.68 5.42
N PRO A 289 -2.76 -9.55 5.20
CA PRO A 289 -3.02 -11.00 5.18
C PRO A 289 -3.55 -11.53 6.51
N LEU A 290 -3.11 -11.01 7.65
CA LEU A 290 -3.57 -11.44 8.96
C LEU A 290 -5.05 -11.09 9.18
N VAL A 291 -5.45 -9.86 8.85
CA VAL A 291 -6.83 -9.39 8.99
C VAL A 291 -7.78 -10.16 8.10
N TYR A 292 -7.38 -10.43 6.84
CA TYR A 292 -8.24 -11.16 5.90
C TYR A 292 -8.27 -12.67 6.15
N THR A 293 -7.21 -13.29 6.68
CA THR A 293 -7.22 -14.71 7.01
C THR A 293 -7.88 -14.98 8.36
N LEU A 294 -7.43 -14.34 9.43
CA LEU A 294 -7.87 -14.67 10.80
C LEU A 294 -9.33 -14.33 11.06
N ARG A 295 -9.88 -13.30 10.41
CA ARG A 295 -11.28 -12.89 10.56
C ARG A 295 -12.23 -13.57 9.57
N ASN A 296 -11.72 -14.15 8.48
CA ASN A 296 -12.55 -14.74 7.44
C ASN A 296 -12.69 -16.26 7.61
N LYS A 297 -13.83 -16.68 8.16
CA LYS A 297 -14.13 -18.09 8.38
C LYS A 297 -14.07 -18.96 7.12
N GLN A 298 -14.30 -18.40 5.93
CA GLN A 298 -14.24 -19.15 4.67
C GLN A 298 -12.78 -19.44 4.29
N VAL A 299 -11.89 -18.46 4.47
CA VAL A 299 -10.44 -18.64 4.25
C VAL A 299 -9.88 -19.67 5.24
N LEU A 300 -10.22 -19.54 6.53
CA LEU A 300 -9.78 -20.51 7.55
C LEU A 300 -10.25 -21.94 7.23
N ARG A 301 -11.50 -22.11 6.80
CA ARG A 301 -12.02 -23.43 6.37
C ARG A 301 -11.33 -23.97 5.13
N ALA A 302 -11.05 -23.11 4.15
CA ALA A 302 -10.30 -23.49 2.95
C ALA A 302 -8.90 -23.98 3.31
N MET A 303 -8.22 -23.25 4.21
CA MET A 303 -6.90 -23.63 4.71
C MET A 303 -6.93 -24.97 5.46
N ASP A 304 -7.87 -25.18 6.36
CA ASP A 304 -8.04 -26.44 7.09
C ASP A 304 -8.32 -27.64 6.15
N ASN A 305 -9.16 -27.43 5.13
CA ASN A 305 -9.46 -28.46 4.12
C ASN A 305 -8.21 -28.84 3.29
N ILE A 306 -7.41 -27.85 2.90
CA ILE A 306 -6.17 -28.10 2.17
C ILE A 306 -5.17 -28.83 3.08
N LEU A 307 -4.95 -28.36 4.31
CA LEU A 307 -4.09 -29.02 5.27
C LEU A 307 -4.50 -30.49 5.51
N LYS A 308 -5.78 -30.76 5.71
CA LYS A 308 -6.30 -32.13 5.87
C LYS A 308 -6.09 -32.99 4.63
N ARG A 309 -6.12 -32.40 3.43
CA ARG A 309 -5.90 -33.13 2.18
C ARG A 309 -4.45 -33.54 1.96
N TYR A 310 -3.50 -32.67 2.37
CA TYR A 310 -2.08 -32.90 2.17
C TYR A 310 -1.37 -33.52 3.38
N LEU A 311 -1.92 -33.39 4.60
CA LEU A 311 -1.40 -34.03 5.82
C LEU A 311 -2.03 -35.38 6.12
N LYS A 312 -2.99 -35.88 5.30
CA LYS A 312 -3.44 -37.27 5.31
C LYS A 312 -2.42 -38.16 4.58
N PHE A 313 -1.25 -38.29 5.17
CA PHE A 313 -0.35 -39.40 4.98
C PHE A 313 -0.24 -40.19 6.26
#